data_4954799d1a8578c1a7e92dc739e17af4
#
_entry.id   4954799d1a8578c1a7e92dc739e17af4
#
_cell.length_a   1.000
_cell.length_b   1.000
_cell.length_c   1.000
_cell.angle_alpha   90.00
_cell.angle_beta   90.00
_cell.angle_gamma   90.00
#
_symmetry.space_group_name_H-M   'P 1'
#
loop_
_entity.id
_entity.type
_entity.pdbx_description
1 polymer ?
#
loop_
_entity_poly.entity_id
_entity_poly.type
_entity_poly.pdbx_seq_one_letter_code
_entity_poly.pdbx_strand_id
1 'polypeptide(L)'
;IKKFYSKAHILIIDDSSPDGTGEKIKKLQNKVKNLCLISRSKKSGLDSAHKLAYKFAKKNNYDYLITMDADLSHDPKELKNFIKNLSDFDFVIGSRYIKGGKCFMKGRRLLISKYGNLFIKKVLGIKLSEFTTSYRGFNLKKLKNFNLSNVQTKGYSFFMGTIFEIRKGNFNIKELPIIFKDRTK
;
A
#
# COMPACT_ATOMS: atom_id res chain seq x y z
N ILE A 1 1.14 8.36 -11.92
CA ILE A 1 0.28 8.95 -10.87
C ILE A 1 -0.26 10.31 -11.33
N LYS A 2 0.57 11.31 -11.56
CA LYS A 2 0.14 12.69 -11.90
C LYS A 2 -0.82 12.79 -13.08
N LYS A 3 -0.69 11.92 -14.09
CA LYS A 3 -1.62 11.83 -15.22
C LYS A 3 -3.06 11.51 -14.77
N PHE A 4 -3.23 10.71 -13.73
CA PHE A 4 -4.53 10.23 -13.24
C PHE A 4 -5.06 11.04 -12.05
N TYR A 5 -4.14 11.62 -11.26
CA TYR A 5 -4.49 12.45 -10.11
C TYR A 5 -3.43 13.53 -9.90
N SER A 6 -3.64 14.71 -10.52
CA SER A 6 -2.67 15.81 -10.55
C SER A 6 -2.39 16.43 -9.16
N LYS A 7 -3.38 16.42 -8.28
CA LYS A 7 -3.27 16.95 -6.90
C LYS A 7 -2.52 16.04 -5.93
N ALA A 8 -2.17 14.79 -6.32
CA ALA A 8 -1.45 13.89 -5.42
C ALA A 8 -0.08 14.47 -5.03
N HIS A 9 0.24 14.40 -3.75
CA HIS A 9 1.61 14.48 -3.27
C HIS A 9 2.21 13.06 -3.32
N ILE A 10 3.37 12.94 -3.93
CA ILE A 10 4.02 11.64 -4.14
C ILE A 10 5.23 11.58 -3.22
N LEU A 11 5.22 10.61 -2.30
CA LEU A 11 6.37 10.28 -1.47
C LEU A 11 7.01 9.00 -2.00
N ILE A 12 8.29 9.07 -2.33
CA ILE A 12 9.10 7.90 -2.66
C ILE A 12 10.08 7.67 -1.52
N ILE A 13 10.17 6.44 -1.06
CA ILE A 13 11.15 6.00 -0.07
C ILE A 13 12.10 5.06 -0.78
N ASP A 14 13.35 5.47 -0.87
CA ASP A 14 14.42 4.72 -1.55
C ASP A 14 15.46 4.22 -0.55
N ASP A 15 15.74 2.93 -0.59
CA ASP A 15 16.66 2.24 0.31
C ASP A 15 18.07 2.12 -0.29
N SER A 16 18.61 3.22 -0.81
CA SER A 16 19.91 3.25 -1.51
C SER A 16 19.95 2.27 -2.67
N SER A 17 18.97 2.36 -3.56
CA SER A 17 18.88 1.52 -4.75
C SER A 17 20.16 1.66 -5.61
N PRO A 18 20.87 0.57 -5.90
CA PRO A 18 22.19 0.63 -6.59
C PRO A 18 22.09 0.99 -8.08
N ASP A 19 20.89 0.97 -8.65
CA ASP A 19 20.62 1.26 -10.07
C ASP A 19 20.47 2.75 -10.39
N GLY A 20 20.80 3.64 -9.42
CA GLY A 20 20.68 5.08 -9.58
C GLY A 20 19.24 5.63 -9.49
N THR A 21 18.29 4.83 -9.00
CA THR A 21 16.88 5.25 -8.82
C THR A 21 16.79 6.54 -8.00
N GLY A 22 17.52 6.64 -6.88
CA GLY A 22 17.50 7.84 -6.03
C GLY A 22 17.88 9.12 -6.78
N GLU A 23 18.97 9.07 -7.58
CA GLU A 23 19.43 10.21 -8.37
C GLU A 23 18.43 10.60 -9.47
N LYS A 24 17.83 9.61 -10.13
CA LYS A 24 16.77 9.87 -11.11
C LYS A 24 15.56 10.58 -10.47
N ILE A 25 15.18 10.18 -9.26
CA ILE A 25 14.08 10.81 -8.53
C ILE A 25 14.42 12.24 -8.11
N LYS A 26 15.65 12.50 -7.62
CA LYS A 26 16.11 13.86 -7.30
C LYS A 26 16.01 14.79 -8.53
N LYS A 27 16.45 14.33 -9.70
CA LYS A 27 16.30 15.10 -10.95
C LYS A 27 14.83 15.36 -11.31
N LEU A 28 13.93 14.38 -11.04
CA LEU A 28 12.51 14.54 -11.29
C LEU A 28 11.82 15.52 -10.32
N GLN A 29 12.31 15.68 -9.09
CA GLN A 29 11.76 16.63 -8.14
C GLN A 29 11.79 18.08 -8.68
N ASN A 30 12.79 18.43 -9.47
CA ASN A 30 12.89 19.74 -10.10
C ASN A 30 11.80 19.99 -11.16
N LYS A 31 11.22 18.94 -11.71
CA LYS A 31 10.20 19.00 -12.79
C LYS A 31 8.79 18.67 -12.31
N VAL A 32 8.65 17.96 -11.22
CA VAL A 32 7.37 17.45 -10.72
C VAL A 32 7.07 18.06 -9.36
N LYS A 33 6.18 19.04 -9.33
CA LYS A 33 5.67 19.60 -8.07
C LYS A 33 5.06 18.51 -7.17
N ASN A 34 5.26 18.64 -5.87
CA ASN A 34 4.73 17.70 -4.87
C ASN A 34 5.30 16.26 -4.99
N LEU A 35 6.54 16.12 -5.47
CA LEU A 35 7.32 14.90 -5.41
C LEU A 35 8.35 15.01 -4.29
N CYS A 36 8.25 14.14 -3.30
CA CYS A 36 9.17 14.06 -2.17
C CYS A 36 9.96 12.75 -2.23
N LEU A 37 11.25 12.80 -1.94
CA LEU A 37 12.12 11.65 -1.79
C LEU A 37 12.64 11.58 -0.36
N ILE A 38 12.52 10.41 0.26
CA ILE A 38 13.25 10.06 1.48
C ILE A 38 14.23 8.96 1.11
N SER A 39 15.52 9.29 1.11
CA SER A 39 16.60 8.30 0.91
C SER A 39 17.03 7.76 2.27
N ARG A 40 17.10 6.44 2.39
CA ARG A 40 17.61 5.75 3.57
C ARG A 40 18.98 5.13 3.25
N SER A 41 19.88 5.14 4.21
CA SER A 41 21.26 4.67 3.99
C SER A 41 21.40 3.16 3.78
N LYS A 42 20.37 2.38 4.17
CA LYS A 42 20.36 0.93 4.03
C LYS A 42 18.94 0.39 3.86
N LYS A 43 18.84 -0.80 3.29
CA LYS A 43 17.58 -1.55 3.20
C LYS A 43 17.07 -1.90 4.60
N SER A 44 15.98 -1.27 5.01
CA SER A 44 15.43 -1.39 6.37
C SER A 44 14.10 -2.17 6.42
N GLY A 45 13.71 -2.77 5.30
CA GLY A 45 12.51 -3.59 5.19
C GLY A 45 11.25 -2.81 4.78
N LEU A 46 10.31 -3.55 4.22
CA LEU A 46 9.06 -3.03 3.68
C LEU A 46 8.17 -2.41 4.76
N ASP A 47 8.06 -3.08 5.90
CA ASP A 47 7.30 -2.61 7.06
C ASP A 47 7.78 -1.25 7.56
N SER A 48 9.10 -1.05 7.64
CA SER A 48 9.67 0.22 8.07
C SER A 48 9.40 1.35 7.08
N ALA A 49 9.37 1.06 5.77
CA ALA A 49 9.01 2.04 4.75
C ALA A 49 7.54 2.46 4.88
N HIS A 50 6.63 1.51 5.05
CA HIS A 50 5.22 1.82 5.27
C HIS A 50 4.96 2.62 6.56
N LYS A 51 5.62 2.26 7.67
CA LYS A 51 5.56 3.01 8.93
C LYS A 51 6.06 4.44 8.76
N LEU A 52 7.17 4.62 8.03
CA LEU A 52 7.74 5.93 7.74
C LEU A 52 6.79 6.78 6.89
N ALA A 53 6.19 6.19 5.83
CA ALA A 53 5.19 6.87 5.01
C ALA A 53 3.96 7.29 5.84
N TYR A 54 3.48 6.43 6.72
CA TYR A 54 2.35 6.72 7.59
C TYR A 54 2.66 7.87 8.55
N LYS A 55 3.82 7.82 9.22
CA LYS A 55 4.30 8.90 10.11
C LYS A 55 4.45 10.22 9.36
N PHE A 56 5.03 10.18 8.16
CA PHE A 56 5.17 11.36 7.31
C PHE A 56 3.81 11.96 6.97
N ALA A 57 2.87 11.14 6.54
CA ALA A 57 1.52 11.60 6.17
C ALA A 57 0.77 12.21 7.36
N LYS A 58 0.85 11.61 8.54
CA LYS A 58 0.25 12.17 9.77
C LYS A 58 0.91 13.49 10.18
N LYS A 59 2.24 13.56 10.15
CA LYS A 59 2.99 14.77 10.52
C LYS A 59 2.65 15.97 9.61
N ASN A 60 2.38 15.72 8.34
CA ASN A 60 2.05 16.75 7.35
C ASN A 60 0.54 16.95 7.14
N ASN A 61 -0.29 16.44 8.05
CA ASN A 61 -1.75 16.61 8.06
C ASN A 61 -2.44 16.22 6.75
N TYR A 62 -1.98 15.14 6.09
CA TYR A 62 -2.70 14.59 4.94
C TYR A 62 -4.00 13.92 5.38
N ASP A 63 -5.04 14.05 4.57
CA ASP A 63 -6.32 13.41 4.82
C ASP A 63 -6.26 11.90 4.53
N TYR A 64 -5.56 11.54 3.46
CA TYR A 64 -5.43 10.17 2.99
C TYR A 64 -3.97 9.81 2.74
N LEU A 65 -3.61 8.58 3.05
CA LEU A 65 -2.39 7.95 2.60
C LEU A 65 -2.75 6.76 1.72
N ILE A 66 -2.21 6.71 0.50
CA ILE A 66 -2.32 5.52 -0.35
C ILE A 66 -0.91 5.01 -0.63
N THR A 67 -0.67 3.73 -0.34
CA THR A 67 0.58 3.05 -0.61
C THR A 67 0.45 2.14 -1.82
N MET A 68 1.48 2.06 -2.65
CA MET A 68 1.53 1.18 -3.82
C MET A 68 2.99 0.86 -4.19
N ASP A 69 3.21 -0.27 -4.85
CA ASP A 69 4.51 -0.62 -5.38
C ASP A 69 4.85 0.23 -6.62
N ALA A 70 6.14 0.51 -6.81
CA ALA A 70 6.64 1.33 -7.93
C ALA A 70 7.11 0.50 -9.14
N ASP A 71 6.89 -0.82 -9.14
CA ASP A 71 7.34 -1.78 -10.14
C ASP A 71 6.31 -2.05 -11.26
N LEU A 72 5.34 -1.16 -11.40
CA LEU A 72 4.24 -1.24 -12.37
C LEU A 72 3.25 -2.40 -12.14
N SER A 73 3.39 -3.17 -11.06
CA SER A 73 2.42 -4.21 -10.70
C SER A 73 1.07 -3.65 -10.27
N HIS A 74 1.05 -2.44 -9.72
CA HIS A 74 -0.13 -1.69 -9.33
C HIS A 74 -0.43 -0.56 -10.33
N ASP A 75 -1.67 -0.52 -10.86
CA ASP A 75 -2.07 0.50 -11.82
C ASP A 75 -2.48 1.80 -11.10
N PRO A 76 -1.81 2.94 -11.37
CA PRO A 76 -2.19 4.23 -10.80
C PRO A 76 -3.60 4.73 -11.18
N LYS A 77 -4.25 4.15 -12.18
CA LYS A 77 -5.65 4.46 -12.53
C LYS A 77 -6.61 4.21 -11.38
N GLU A 78 -6.31 3.20 -10.55
CA GLU A 78 -7.14 2.83 -9.40
C GLU A 78 -7.14 3.87 -8.29
N LEU A 79 -6.20 4.82 -8.26
CA LEU A 79 -6.13 5.87 -7.23
C LEU A 79 -7.45 6.63 -7.05
N LYS A 80 -8.16 6.93 -8.14
CA LYS A 80 -9.46 7.62 -8.07
C LYS A 80 -10.48 6.79 -7.29
N ASN A 81 -10.49 5.48 -7.53
CA ASN A 81 -11.39 4.54 -6.87
C ASN A 81 -11.05 4.42 -5.37
N PHE A 82 -9.75 4.35 -5.03
CA PHE A 82 -9.30 4.38 -3.63
C PHE A 82 -9.75 5.65 -2.91
N ILE A 83 -9.52 6.83 -3.49
CA ILE A 83 -9.88 8.12 -2.89
C ILE A 83 -11.39 8.22 -2.68
N LYS A 84 -12.19 7.81 -3.68
CA LYS A 84 -13.65 7.80 -3.58
C LYS A 84 -14.13 6.94 -2.41
N ASN A 85 -13.56 5.76 -2.22
CA ASN A 85 -13.99 4.86 -1.16
C ASN A 85 -13.42 5.26 0.22
N LEU A 86 -12.30 5.98 0.29
CA LEU A 86 -11.76 6.49 1.54
C LEU A 86 -12.62 7.59 2.17
N SER A 87 -13.58 8.20 1.45
CA SER A 87 -14.57 9.10 2.07
C SER A 87 -15.48 8.33 3.05
N ASP A 88 -15.84 7.11 2.71
CA ASP A 88 -16.83 6.31 3.45
C ASP A 88 -16.18 5.31 4.41
N PHE A 89 -15.04 4.73 4.02
CA PHE A 89 -14.33 3.70 4.77
C PHE A 89 -13.07 4.24 5.45
N ASP A 90 -12.69 3.61 6.55
CA ASP A 90 -11.50 3.98 7.32
C ASP A 90 -10.22 3.44 6.66
N PHE A 91 -10.33 2.26 6.05
CA PHE A 91 -9.24 1.58 5.36
C PHE A 91 -9.75 0.90 4.09
N VAL A 92 -8.96 1.01 3.04
CA VAL A 92 -9.25 0.40 1.74
C VAL A 92 -8.07 -0.47 1.32
N ILE A 93 -8.33 -1.67 0.80
CA ILE A 93 -7.31 -2.58 0.30
C ILE A 93 -7.62 -3.03 -1.13
N GLY A 94 -6.61 -2.97 -2.00
CA GLY A 94 -6.70 -3.53 -3.34
C GLY A 94 -6.69 -5.06 -3.29
N SER A 95 -7.70 -5.69 -3.85
CA SER A 95 -7.87 -7.15 -3.85
C SER A 95 -7.83 -7.73 -5.26
N ARG A 96 -6.99 -8.74 -5.44
CA ARG A 96 -6.86 -9.54 -6.66
C ARG A 96 -7.91 -10.64 -6.75
N TYR A 97 -8.58 -10.94 -5.62
CA TYR A 97 -9.36 -12.16 -5.42
C TYR A 97 -10.85 -11.95 -5.24
N ILE A 98 -11.34 -10.71 -5.35
CA ILE A 98 -12.77 -10.40 -5.40
C ILE A 98 -13.27 -10.26 -6.84
N LYS A 99 -14.58 -10.24 -7.05
CA LYS A 99 -15.19 -10.02 -8.37
C LYS A 99 -14.66 -8.74 -9.01
N GLY A 100 -14.12 -8.82 -10.22
CA GLY A 100 -13.49 -7.72 -10.95
C GLY A 100 -11.97 -7.61 -10.71
N GLY A 101 -11.42 -8.23 -9.67
CA GLY A 101 -9.98 -8.32 -9.47
C GLY A 101 -9.32 -9.33 -10.39
N LYS A 102 -8.06 -9.08 -10.78
CA LYS A 102 -7.26 -10.00 -11.62
C LYS A 102 -5.84 -10.10 -11.11
N CYS A 103 -5.27 -11.30 -11.18
CA CYS A 103 -3.89 -11.57 -10.81
C CYS A 103 -3.16 -12.24 -11.97
N PHE A 104 -2.17 -11.59 -12.53
CA PHE A 104 -1.37 -12.13 -13.65
C PHE A 104 -0.11 -12.87 -13.21
N MET A 105 0.08 -13.10 -11.90
CA MET A 105 1.14 -13.99 -11.41
C MET A 105 0.92 -15.40 -11.94
N LYS A 106 2.02 -16.13 -12.17
CA LYS A 106 1.99 -17.50 -12.70
C LYS A 106 2.65 -18.50 -11.74
N GLY A 107 2.36 -19.79 -11.98
CA GLY A 107 3.01 -20.91 -11.32
C GLY A 107 2.85 -20.91 -9.80
N ARG A 108 3.87 -21.40 -9.10
CA ARG A 108 3.88 -21.57 -7.63
C ARG A 108 3.57 -20.30 -6.85
N ARG A 109 4.00 -19.13 -7.35
CA ARG A 109 3.72 -17.83 -6.70
C ARG A 109 2.24 -17.53 -6.62
N LEU A 110 1.47 -17.83 -7.68
CA LEU A 110 0.02 -17.63 -7.67
C LEU A 110 -0.66 -18.57 -6.67
N LEU A 111 -0.27 -19.85 -6.64
CA LEU A 111 -0.82 -20.83 -5.71
C LEU A 111 -0.56 -20.44 -4.26
N ILE A 112 0.69 -20.13 -3.91
CA ILE A 112 1.08 -19.68 -2.56
C ILE A 112 0.29 -18.41 -2.16
N SER A 113 0.16 -17.45 -3.07
CA SER A 113 -0.59 -16.23 -2.78
C SER A 113 -2.08 -16.50 -2.56
N LYS A 114 -2.72 -17.31 -3.40
CA LYS A 114 -4.14 -17.63 -3.30
C LYS A 114 -4.47 -18.45 -2.06
N TYR A 115 -3.76 -19.55 -1.86
CA TYR A 115 -3.99 -20.42 -0.70
C TYR A 115 -3.54 -19.80 0.61
N GLY A 116 -2.46 -18.99 0.57
CA GLY A 116 -2.02 -18.20 1.73
C GLY A 116 -3.11 -17.22 2.18
N ASN A 117 -3.72 -16.48 1.26
CA ASN A 117 -4.83 -15.58 1.61
C ASN A 117 -6.04 -16.34 2.16
N LEU A 118 -6.38 -17.49 1.59
CA LEU A 118 -7.48 -18.34 2.08
C LEU A 118 -7.20 -18.86 3.50
N PHE A 119 -5.98 -19.32 3.76
CA PHE A 119 -5.54 -19.77 5.09
C PHE A 119 -5.63 -18.63 6.12
N ILE A 120 -5.09 -17.45 5.80
CA ILE A 120 -5.12 -16.28 6.68
C ILE A 120 -6.55 -15.87 6.97
N LYS A 121 -7.42 -15.84 5.96
CA LYS A 121 -8.86 -15.58 6.12
C LYS A 121 -9.48 -16.50 7.16
N LYS A 122 -9.17 -17.80 7.08
CA LYS A 122 -9.70 -18.82 8.00
C LYS A 122 -9.15 -18.63 9.41
N VAL A 123 -7.84 -18.41 9.54
CA VAL A 123 -7.17 -18.26 10.86
C VAL A 123 -7.60 -16.98 11.58
N LEU A 124 -7.69 -15.85 10.86
CA LEU A 124 -8.07 -14.57 11.47
C LEU A 124 -9.58 -14.39 11.62
N GLY A 125 -10.41 -15.22 11.00
CA GLY A 125 -11.87 -15.05 10.99
C GLY A 125 -12.35 -13.76 10.31
N ILE A 126 -11.50 -13.12 9.50
CA ILE A 126 -11.80 -11.83 8.87
C ILE A 126 -12.37 -12.07 7.46
N LYS A 127 -13.53 -11.47 7.17
CA LYS A 127 -14.23 -11.62 5.88
C LYS A 127 -13.58 -10.77 4.78
N LEU A 128 -12.27 -10.99 4.52
CA LEU A 128 -11.53 -10.41 3.41
C LEU A 128 -10.99 -11.52 2.51
N SER A 129 -10.65 -11.17 1.28
CA SER A 129 -10.06 -12.09 0.28
C SER A 129 -8.59 -11.79 0.01
N GLU A 130 -8.12 -10.61 0.43
CA GLU A 130 -6.75 -10.15 0.22
C GLU A 130 -6.13 -9.63 1.52
N PHE A 131 -4.93 -10.12 1.85
CA PHE A 131 -4.20 -9.75 3.06
C PHE A 131 -2.79 -9.25 2.77
N THR A 132 -2.24 -9.51 1.59
CA THR A 132 -0.81 -9.40 1.31
C THR A 132 -0.42 -8.27 0.36
N THR A 133 -1.39 -7.62 -0.29
CA THR A 133 -1.11 -6.51 -1.19
C THR A 133 -0.62 -5.27 -0.43
N SER A 134 0.32 -4.54 -1.03
CA SER A 134 0.80 -3.23 -0.57
C SER A 134 -0.07 -2.07 -1.08
N TYR A 135 -1.03 -2.32 -2.00
CA TYR A 135 -1.95 -1.29 -2.49
C TYR A 135 -3.05 -1.06 -1.47
N ARG A 136 -2.84 -0.07 -0.62
CA ARG A 136 -3.67 0.23 0.56
C ARG A 136 -3.96 1.71 0.67
N GLY A 137 -5.14 2.04 1.14
CA GLY A 137 -5.55 3.39 1.46
C GLY A 137 -5.93 3.52 2.93
N PHE A 138 -5.49 4.58 3.56
CA PHE A 138 -5.77 4.94 4.95
C PHE A 138 -6.48 6.29 4.98
N ASN A 139 -7.66 6.38 5.59
CA ASN A 139 -8.27 7.64 5.96
C ASN A 139 -7.69 8.10 7.29
N LEU A 140 -6.73 9.02 7.25
CA LEU A 140 -5.98 9.44 8.43
C LEU A 140 -6.82 10.25 9.42
N LYS A 141 -7.92 10.87 8.95
CA LYS A 141 -8.88 11.59 9.80
C LYS A 141 -9.76 10.62 10.61
N LYS A 142 -10.20 9.51 9.98
CA LYS A 142 -11.02 8.49 10.65
C LYS A 142 -10.16 7.58 11.52
N LEU A 143 -8.93 7.29 11.12
CA LEU A 143 -7.96 6.45 11.84
C LEU A 143 -7.20 7.24 12.94
N LYS A 144 -7.88 8.14 13.66
CA LYS A 144 -7.22 9.02 14.65
C LYS A 144 -6.45 8.25 15.72
N ASN A 145 -7.04 7.19 16.26
CA ASN A 145 -6.47 6.38 17.34
C ASN A 145 -5.66 5.17 16.83
N PHE A 146 -5.56 5.00 15.52
CA PHE A 146 -4.74 3.97 14.92
C PHE A 146 -3.30 4.45 14.74
N ASN A 147 -2.35 3.60 15.15
CA ASN A 147 -0.93 3.86 14.93
C ASN A 147 -0.28 2.64 14.26
N LEU A 148 0.15 2.83 13.03
CA LEU A 148 0.80 1.77 12.25
C LEU A 148 2.11 1.28 12.90
N SER A 149 2.74 2.07 13.78
CA SER A 149 3.92 1.66 14.53
C SER A 149 3.66 0.51 15.52
N ASN A 150 2.40 0.32 15.95
CA ASN A 150 2.00 -0.75 16.87
C ASN A 150 2.04 -2.14 16.20
N VAL A 151 2.05 -2.20 14.86
CA VAL A 151 2.18 -3.47 14.13
C VAL A 151 3.60 -3.99 14.28
N GLN A 152 3.79 -5.06 15.08
CA GLN A 152 5.11 -5.61 15.41
C GLN A 152 5.64 -6.60 14.36
N THR A 153 4.77 -7.13 13.51
CA THR A 153 5.15 -8.07 12.45
C THR A 153 5.98 -7.39 11.36
N LYS A 154 6.88 -8.14 10.70
CA LYS A 154 7.84 -7.65 9.71
C LYS A 154 7.62 -8.28 8.33
N GLY A 155 8.19 -7.70 7.28
CA GLY A 155 8.10 -8.23 5.93
C GLY A 155 6.64 -8.38 5.45
N TYR A 156 6.30 -9.50 4.81
CA TYR A 156 4.93 -9.72 4.31
C TYR A 156 3.89 -9.88 5.43
N SER A 157 4.28 -10.42 6.59
CA SER A 157 3.36 -10.55 7.73
C SER A 157 2.94 -9.20 8.32
N PHE A 158 3.68 -8.13 8.07
CA PHE A 158 3.29 -6.77 8.38
C PHE A 158 1.94 -6.39 7.76
N PHE A 159 1.68 -6.82 6.54
CA PHE A 159 0.42 -6.54 5.88
C PHE A 159 -0.78 -7.20 6.56
N MET A 160 -0.60 -8.43 7.03
CA MET A 160 -1.62 -9.16 7.79
C MET A 160 -1.83 -8.54 9.16
N GLY A 161 -0.73 -8.25 9.87
CA GLY A 161 -0.77 -7.56 11.16
C GLY A 161 -1.46 -6.19 11.09
N THR A 162 -1.25 -5.45 10.01
CA THR A 162 -1.96 -4.18 9.78
C THR A 162 -3.49 -4.37 9.73
N ILE A 163 -3.96 -5.38 8.98
CA ILE A 163 -5.41 -5.68 8.88
C ILE A 163 -5.96 -6.12 10.23
N PHE A 164 -5.21 -6.95 10.95
CA PHE A 164 -5.58 -7.40 12.30
C PHE A 164 -5.74 -6.22 13.26
N GLU A 165 -4.78 -5.31 13.33
CA GLU A 165 -4.86 -4.12 14.19
C GLU A 165 -6.00 -3.17 13.80
N ILE A 166 -6.27 -2.99 12.51
CA ILE A 166 -7.41 -2.21 12.01
C ILE A 166 -8.73 -2.86 12.46
N ARG A 167 -8.86 -4.18 12.32
CA ARG A 167 -10.07 -4.89 12.77
C ARG A 167 -10.23 -4.87 14.28
N LYS A 168 -9.16 -5.03 15.04
CA LYS A 168 -9.16 -4.90 16.51
C LYS A 168 -9.64 -3.52 16.97
N GLY A 169 -9.32 -2.47 16.20
CA GLY A 169 -9.81 -1.12 16.44
C GLY A 169 -11.26 -0.87 15.97
N ASN A 170 -11.99 -1.88 15.49
CA ASN A 170 -13.36 -1.79 14.93
C ASN A 170 -13.49 -0.82 13.74
N PHE A 171 -12.41 -0.60 12.98
CA PHE A 171 -12.45 0.23 11.79
C PHE A 171 -13.05 -0.50 10.59
N ASN A 172 -13.74 0.24 9.73
CA ASN A 172 -14.39 -0.27 8.54
C ASN A 172 -13.40 -0.46 7.39
N ILE A 173 -13.32 -1.70 6.86
CA ILE A 173 -12.44 -2.08 5.76
C ILE A 173 -13.25 -2.33 4.49
N LYS A 174 -12.77 -1.81 3.37
CA LYS A 174 -13.30 -2.09 2.02
C LYS A 174 -12.25 -2.73 1.14
N GLU A 175 -12.61 -3.86 0.49
CA GLU A 175 -11.84 -4.39 -0.62
C GLU A 175 -12.26 -3.73 -1.94
N LEU A 176 -11.28 -3.34 -2.76
CA LEU A 176 -11.49 -2.86 -4.11
C LEU A 176 -10.83 -3.79 -5.12
N PRO A 177 -11.50 -4.13 -6.23
CA PRO A 177 -10.87 -4.95 -7.24
C PRO A 177 -9.69 -4.21 -7.88
N ILE A 178 -8.55 -4.88 -7.99
CA ILE A 178 -7.39 -4.37 -8.71
C ILE A 178 -6.89 -5.38 -9.73
N ILE A 179 -6.22 -4.87 -10.76
CA ILE A 179 -5.50 -5.66 -11.73
C ILE A 179 -4.03 -5.65 -11.34
N PHE A 180 -3.55 -6.79 -10.84
CA PHE A 180 -2.14 -6.97 -10.49
C PHE A 180 -1.39 -7.59 -11.66
N LYS A 181 -0.43 -6.84 -12.22
CA LYS A 181 0.46 -7.30 -13.29
C LYS A 181 1.68 -8.00 -12.69
N ASP A 182 2.19 -9.02 -13.36
CA ASP A 182 3.46 -9.59 -12.92
C ASP A 182 4.61 -8.60 -13.23
N ARG A 183 5.64 -8.64 -12.41
CA ARG A 183 6.81 -7.75 -12.59
C ARG A 183 7.47 -8.01 -13.92
N THR A 184 7.63 -7.01 -14.72
CA THR A 184 8.58 -7.03 -15.83
C THR A 184 10.00 -7.01 -15.24
N LYS A 185 10.80 -8.01 -15.58
CA LYS A 185 12.21 -8.07 -15.19
C LYS A 185 12.99 -6.89 -15.76
#